data_f9b13cad5e4f09b22f19de795d488324
#
_entry.id   f9b13cad5e4f09b22f19de795d488324
#
_cell.length_a   1.000
_cell.length_b   1.000
_cell.length_c   1.000
_cell.angle_alpha   90.00
_cell.angle_beta   90.00
_cell.angle_gamma   90.00
#
_symmetry.space_group_name_H-M   'P 1'
#
loop_
_entity.id
_entity.type
_entity.pdbx_description
1 polymer ?
#
loop_
_entity_poly.entity_id
_entity_poly.type
_entity_poly.pdbx_seq_one_letter_code
_entity_poly.pdbx_strand_id
1 'polypeptide(L)'
;MKKILTPLMLAMAFASAGSAMAQTAPAAPESSLSFNVGAVSDYRYRGISQSRLDPAVQGGADYADKSGFYLGVWGSSIKWIKDAGGDSNMEVDIYGGYKFTVGDIGYDLGFLRYEYSGNKLTPSANTNELYGAVTMGPLTAKYSQSTGNLFGFANSKGSTYLDLTATFDLGGGYTLAPHLGRQTVKGTDNGKYSYTDYALTLGKDLGNGLTASAAVIGTDAEKGSYVFGTKQLGKAGVVVGLKYAF
;
A
#
# COMPACT_ATOMS: atom_id res chain seq x y z
N MET A 1 -34.55 21.23 -6.34
CA MET A 1 -33.54 20.99 -5.26
C MET A 1 -32.84 19.67 -5.59
N LYS A 2 -31.66 19.74 -6.20
CA LYS A 2 -30.84 18.57 -6.53
C LYS A 2 -30.06 18.18 -5.28
N LYS A 3 -30.34 17.02 -4.71
CA LYS A 3 -29.50 16.43 -3.65
C LYS A 3 -28.19 15.97 -4.28
N ILE A 4 -27.11 16.68 -3.98
CA ILE A 4 -25.74 16.24 -4.32
C ILE A 4 -25.41 15.14 -3.31
N LEU A 5 -25.41 13.89 -3.78
CA LEU A 5 -24.84 12.78 -3.01
C LEU A 5 -23.33 12.92 -3.09
N THR A 6 -22.72 13.15 -1.95
CA THR A 6 -21.26 13.13 -1.78
C THR A 6 -20.82 11.66 -1.69
N PRO A 7 -19.99 11.16 -2.60
CA PRO A 7 -19.45 9.80 -2.44
C PRO A 7 -18.40 9.78 -1.34
N LEU A 8 -18.67 9.02 -0.29
CA LEU A 8 -17.70 8.65 0.73
C LEU A 8 -16.73 7.65 0.11
N MET A 9 -15.59 8.12 -0.41
CA MET A 9 -14.55 7.23 -0.93
C MET A 9 -13.76 6.65 0.23
N LEU A 10 -14.10 5.41 0.62
CA LEU A 10 -13.31 4.58 1.52
C LEU A 10 -12.34 3.76 0.66
N ALA A 11 -11.18 4.31 0.32
CA ALA A 11 -10.14 3.55 -0.35
C ALA A 11 -9.47 2.62 0.66
N MET A 12 -9.78 1.32 0.56
CA MET A 12 -9.06 0.28 1.29
C MET A 12 -7.94 -0.26 0.44
N ALA A 13 -6.76 0.29 0.59
CA ALA A 13 -5.55 -0.37 0.13
C ALA A 13 -4.95 -1.17 1.29
N PHE A 14 -5.22 -2.46 1.34
CA PHE A 14 -4.47 -3.40 2.14
C PHE A 14 -3.21 -3.82 1.40
N ALA A 15 -2.40 -2.94 0.97
CA ALA A 15 -1.09 -3.29 0.43
C ALA A 15 -0.35 -2.10 -0.19
N SER A 16 -0.51 -0.92 0.33
CA SER A 16 0.47 0.14 0.10
C SER A 16 0.28 1.21 1.15
N ALA A 17 1.32 1.59 1.80
CA ALA A 17 1.34 2.80 2.59
C ALA A 17 0.79 3.98 1.77
N GLY A 18 -0.27 4.61 2.27
CA GLY A 18 -0.70 5.91 1.79
C GLY A 18 -1.75 5.95 0.69
N SER A 19 -2.98 5.53 0.96
CA SER A 19 -4.14 6.05 0.23
C SER A 19 -4.95 6.92 1.19
N ALA A 20 -4.60 8.22 1.23
CA ALA A 20 -5.42 9.20 1.93
C ALA A 20 -6.69 9.48 1.14
N MET A 21 -7.78 9.52 1.84
CA MET A 21 -9.13 9.74 1.35
C MET A 21 -9.35 11.18 0.88
N ALA A 22 -9.94 11.37 -0.28
CA ALA A 22 -10.56 12.65 -0.63
C ALA A 22 -11.95 12.71 0.02
N GLN A 23 -12.10 13.54 1.03
CA GLN A 23 -13.37 13.79 1.70
C GLN A 23 -13.82 15.22 1.37
N THR A 24 -14.97 15.37 0.74
CA THR A 24 -15.66 16.67 0.68
C THR A 24 -16.59 16.75 1.89
N ALA A 25 -16.18 17.48 2.92
CA ALA A 25 -16.97 17.79 4.11
C ALA A 25 -17.23 19.29 4.24
N PRO A 26 -18.21 19.74 5.05
CA PRO A 26 -18.35 21.15 5.41
C PRO A 26 -17.06 21.61 6.08
N ALA A 27 -16.67 22.89 5.87
CA ALA A 27 -15.42 23.55 6.27
C ALA A 27 -14.51 22.64 7.12
N ALA A 28 -13.62 21.90 6.44
CA ALA A 28 -12.71 20.99 7.10
C ALA A 28 -11.85 21.74 8.13
N PRO A 29 -11.53 21.14 9.28
CA PRO A 29 -10.57 21.71 10.22
C PRO A 29 -9.28 22.05 9.47
N GLU A 30 -8.55 23.07 9.93
CA GLU A 30 -7.31 23.54 9.28
C GLU A 30 -6.27 22.44 9.13
N SER A 31 -6.35 21.42 9.96
CA SER A 31 -5.57 20.18 9.88
C SER A 31 -6.34 19.02 10.52
N SER A 32 -6.01 17.79 10.13
CA SER A 32 -6.55 16.56 10.73
C SER A 32 -5.43 15.61 11.12
N LEU A 33 -5.60 14.94 12.24
CA LEU A 33 -4.74 13.84 12.68
C LEU A 33 -5.65 12.63 12.88
N SER A 34 -5.30 11.51 12.25
CA SER A 34 -6.04 10.27 12.33
C SER A 34 -5.11 9.11 12.67
N PHE A 35 -5.66 8.10 13.31
CA PHE A 35 -4.94 6.89 13.69
C PHE A 35 -5.66 5.67 13.14
N ASN A 36 -4.93 4.60 12.96
CA ASN A 36 -5.51 3.33 12.58
C ASN A 36 -4.74 2.16 13.19
N VAL A 37 -5.46 1.08 13.44
CA VAL A 37 -4.90 -0.21 13.84
C VAL A 37 -5.65 -1.31 13.13
N GLY A 38 -4.99 -2.40 12.78
CA GLY A 38 -5.62 -3.50 12.10
C GLY A 38 -4.85 -4.81 12.21
N ALA A 39 -5.48 -5.85 11.72
CA ALA A 39 -4.88 -7.16 11.57
C ALA A 39 -5.31 -7.77 10.24
N VAL A 40 -4.41 -8.51 9.61
CA VAL A 40 -4.63 -9.24 8.37
C VAL A 40 -4.19 -10.68 8.51
N SER A 41 -4.83 -11.59 7.80
CA SER A 41 -4.44 -13.01 7.81
C SER A 41 -3.08 -13.26 7.12
N ASP A 42 -2.65 -12.34 6.24
CA ASP A 42 -1.37 -12.35 5.54
C ASP A 42 -1.07 -10.92 5.05
N TYR A 43 0.05 -10.35 5.44
CA TYR A 43 0.46 -9.03 4.94
C TYR A 43 1.08 -9.19 3.55
N ARG A 44 0.41 -8.66 2.54
CA ARG A 44 0.90 -8.60 1.16
C ARG A 44 1.29 -7.20 0.75
N TYR A 45 2.51 -7.06 0.26
CA TYR A 45 3.01 -5.84 -0.37
C TYR A 45 3.28 -6.11 -1.85
N ARG A 46 2.61 -5.37 -2.74
CA ARG A 46 2.67 -5.61 -4.21
C ARG A 46 2.47 -7.09 -4.54
N GLY A 47 1.48 -7.74 -3.90
CA GLY A 47 1.15 -9.15 -4.09
C GLY A 47 2.03 -10.17 -3.37
N ILE A 48 3.23 -9.79 -2.90
CA ILE A 48 4.17 -10.68 -2.21
C ILE A 48 3.94 -10.65 -0.69
N SER A 49 3.82 -11.82 -0.07
CA SER A 49 3.68 -11.93 1.39
C SER A 49 4.93 -11.47 2.13
N GLN A 50 4.74 -10.53 3.05
CA GLN A 50 5.78 -10.00 3.93
C GLN A 50 5.82 -10.75 5.28
N SER A 51 4.71 -11.37 5.64
CA SER A 51 4.52 -12.08 6.90
C SER A 51 4.65 -13.61 6.77
N ARG A 52 5.13 -14.12 5.63
CA ARG A 52 5.31 -15.57 5.37
C ARG A 52 4.00 -16.34 5.29
N LEU A 53 2.93 -15.71 4.79
CA LEU A 53 1.56 -16.23 4.75
C LEU A 53 0.95 -16.46 6.16
N ASP A 54 1.44 -15.75 7.17
CA ASP A 54 0.95 -15.79 8.54
C ASP A 54 0.31 -14.44 8.92
N PRO A 55 -0.53 -14.37 9.96
CA PRO A 55 -1.15 -13.12 10.38
C PRO A 55 -0.14 -12.02 10.72
N ALA A 56 -0.55 -10.77 10.45
CA ALA A 56 0.20 -9.58 10.78
C ALA A 56 -0.69 -8.53 11.46
N VAL A 57 -0.07 -7.76 12.37
CA VAL A 57 -0.68 -6.59 13.02
C VAL A 57 -0.09 -5.34 12.40
N GLN A 58 -0.95 -4.35 12.17
CA GLN A 58 -0.63 -3.13 11.44
C GLN A 58 -1.19 -1.90 12.16
N GLY A 59 -0.58 -0.75 11.97
CA GLY A 59 -1.10 0.49 12.52
C GLY A 59 -0.38 1.70 11.96
N GLY A 60 -1.00 2.87 12.11
CA GLY A 60 -0.41 4.11 11.59
C GLY A 60 -1.09 5.36 12.13
N ALA A 61 -0.46 6.48 11.81
CA ALA A 61 -0.94 7.83 12.08
C ALA A 61 -0.72 8.71 10.86
N ASP A 62 -1.73 9.51 10.51
CA ASP A 62 -1.72 10.39 9.36
C ASP A 62 -2.10 11.81 9.77
N TYR A 63 -1.27 12.78 9.39
CA TYR A 63 -1.55 14.20 9.46
C TYR A 63 -1.84 14.75 8.07
N ALA A 64 -2.89 15.51 7.91
CA ALA A 64 -3.21 16.21 6.68
C ALA A 64 -3.58 17.66 6.97
N ASP A 65 -3.07 18.58 6.15
CA ASP A 65 -3.31 20.01 6.20
C ASP A 65 -4.22 20.46 5.05
N LYS A 66 -5.02 21.52 5.28
CA LYS A 66 -5.94 22.07 4.27
C LYS A 66 -5.23 22.55 3.00
N SER A 67 -3.95 22.88 3.07
CA SER A 67 -3.16 23.28 1.90
C SER A 67 -2.90 22.12 0.95
N GLY A 68 -3.09 20.87 1.39
CA GLY A 68 -2.83 19.67 0.64
C GLY A 68 -1.57 18.91 1.10
N PHE A 69 -0.76 19.49 1.99
CA PHE A 69 0.38 18.78 2.59
C PHE A 69 -0.11 17.68 3.53
N TYR A 70 0.58 16.56 3.52
CA TYR A 70 0.35 15.45 4.45
C TYR A 70 1.67 14.80 4.85
N LEU A 71 1.64 14.16 6.03
CA LEU A 71 2.73 13.35 6.58
C LEU A 71 2.11 12.17 7.30
N GLY A 72 2.70 10.99 7.18
CA GLY A 72 2.23 9.82 7.87
C GLY A 72 3.35 8.88 8.28
N VAL A 73 3.02 8.02 9.21
CA VAL A 73 3.81 6.87 9.61
C VAL A 73 2.89 5.66 9.70
N TRP A 74 3.35 4.55 9.18
CA TRP A 74 2.65 3.28 9.25
C TRP A 74 3.62 2.17 9.57
N GLY A 75 3.15 1.06 10.12
CA GLY A 75 4.00 -0.08 10.40
C GLY A 75 3.24 -1.39 10.40
N SER A 76 3.98 -2.47 10.19
CA SER A 76 3.47 -3.85 10.19
C SER A 76 4.50 -4.81 10.75
N SER A 77 4.01 -5.85 11.43
CA SER A 77 4.84 -7.01 11.72
C SER A 77 5.15 -7.77 10.42
N ILE A 78 6.41 -8.16 10.25
CA ILE A 78 6.92 -8.89 9.08
C ILE A 78 7.79 -10.08 9.50
N LYS A 79 8.11 -10.95 8.52
CA LYS A 79 9.03 -12.08 8.71
C LYS A 79 10.14 -12.14 7.65
N TRP A 80 9.92 -11.57 6.47
CA TRP A 80 10.78 -11.72 5.31
C TRP A 80 12.23 -11.27 5.53
N ILE A 81 12.47 -10.22 6.35
CA ILE A 81 13.83 -9.78 6.67
C ILE A 81 14.61 -10.87 7.42
N LYS A 82 13.97 -11.51 8.42
CA LYS A 82 14.57 -12.66 9.13
C LYS A 82 14.76 -13.85 8.21
N ASP A 83 13.82 -14.06 7.29
CA ASP A 83 13.90 -15.12 6.29
C ASP A 83 15.07 -14.93 5.32
N ALA A 84 15.45 -13.67 5.04
CA ALA A 84 16.62 -13.28 4.25
C ALA A 84 17.93 -13.25 5.06
N GLY A 85 17.92 -13.65 6.33
CA GLY A 85 19.10 -13.66 7.19
C GLY A 85 19.37 -12.36 7.95
N GLY A 86 18.45 -11.43 7.91
CA GLY A 86 18.49 -10.18 8.68
C GLY A 86 17.91 -10.30 10.09
N ASP A 87 17.67 -9.17 10.75
CA ASP A 87 17.26 -9.14 12.16
C ASP A 87 16.13 -8.13 12.44
N SER A 88 15.29 -7.83 11.45
CA SER A 88 14.08 -7.04 11.67
C SER A 88 12.84 -7.90 11.57
N ASN A 89 11.85 -7.62 12.43
CA ASN A 89 10.53 -8.24 12.41
C ASN A 89 9.41 -7.20 12.24
N MET A 90 9.78 -5.96 11.93
CA MET A 90 8.88 -4.84 11.73
C MET A 90 9.29 -4.02 10.52
N GLU A 91 8.31 -3.60 9.75
CA GLU A 91 8.40 -2.57 8.73
C GLU A 91 7.82 -1.28 9.29
N VAL A 92 8.50 -0.17 9.06
CA VAL A 92 8.02 1.17 9.36
C VAL A 92 8.14 2.01 8.11
N ASP A 93 7.03 2.55 7.67
CA ASP A 93 6.91 3.43 6.51
C ASP A 93 6.73 4.86 6.97
N ILE A 94 7.56 5.76 6.49
CA ILE A 94 7.47 7.20 6.74
C ILE A 94 7.23 7.86 5.38
N TYR A 95 6.12 8.56 5.26
CA TYR A 95 5.73 9.16 4.00
C TYR A 95 5.18 10.57 4.17
N GLY A 96 5.25 11.32 3.10
CA GLY A 96 4.67 12.65 3.03
C GLY A 96 4.62 13.15 1.60
N GLY A 97 3.79 14.15 1.38
CA GLY A 97 3.59 14.66 0.04
C GLY A 97 2.62 15.83 -0.02
N TYR A 98 2.19 16.08 -1.23
CA TYR A 98 1.27 17.16 -1.54
C TYR A 98 0.16 16.68 -2.49
N LYS A 99 -1.10 16.87 -2.07
CA LYS A 99 -2.30 16.55 -2.84
C LYS A 99 -2.95 17.84 -3.33
N PHE A 100 -3.39 17.83 -4.59
CA PHE A 100 -4.14 18.93 -5.17
C PHE A 100 -5.09 18.42 -6.25
N THR A 101 -6.05 19.25 -6.64
CA THR A 101 -7.04 18.92 -7.66
C THR A 101 -7.04 19.99 -8.75
N VAL A 102 -7.11 19.56 -10.02
CA VAL A 102 -7.29 20.44 -11.17
C VAL A 102 -8.50 19.94 -11.98
N GLY A 103 -9.56 20.70 -12.00
CA GLY A 103 -10.86 20.23 -12.51
C GLY A 103 -11.36 19.03 -11.69
N ASP A 104 -11.67 17.93 -12.36
CA ASP A 104 -12.15 16.69 -11.73
C ASP A 104 -11.01 15.66 -11.48
N ILE A 105 -9.75 16.08 -11.69
CA ILE A 105 -8.58 15.20 -11.57
C ILE A 105 -7.81 15.54 -10.30
N GLY A 106 -7.65 14.53 -9.43
CA GLY A 106 -6.81 14.57 -8.25
C GLY A 106 -5.37 14.18 -8.58
N TYR A 107 -4.42 14.88 -7.97
CA TYR A 107 -2.98 14.61 -8.07
C TYR A 107 -2.40 14.41 -6.68
N ASP A 108 -1.43 13.50 -6.59
CA ASP A 108 -0.66 13.24 -5.36
C ASP A 108 0.81 13.06 -5.74
N LEU A 109 1.70 13.87 -5.16
CA LEU A 109 3.15 13.78 -5.33
C LEU A 109 3.78 13.60 -3.97
N GLY A 110 4.62 12.57 -3.80
CA GLY A 110 5.15 12.29 -2.50
C GLY A 110 6.44 11.46 -2.48
N PHE A 111 6.89 11.28 -1.28
CA PHE A 111 8.06 10.49 -0.92
C PHE A 111 7.65 9.45 0.11
N LEU A 112 8.26 8.27 0.02
CA LEU A 112 8.05 7.16 0.94
C LEU A 112 9.39 6.51 1.27
N ARG A 113 9.66 6.34 2.56
CA ARG A 113 10.76 5.55 3.09
C ARG A 113 10.21 4.31 3.76
N TYR A 114 10.71 3.16 3.33
CA TYR A 114 10.57 1.87 4.00
C TYR A 114 11.77 1.68 4.91
N GLU A 115 11.53 1.54 6.20
CA GLU A 115 12.55 1.36 7.22
C GLU A 115 12.38 0.00 7.90
N TYR A 116 13.43 -0.78 7.84
CA TYR A 116 13.53 -2.09 8.52
C TYR A 116 14.63 -1.98 9.57
N SER A 117 14.30 -1.39 10.72
CA SER A 117 15.26 -1.08 11.77
C SER A 117 16.02 -2.34 12.21
N GLY A 118 17.34 -2.27 12.19
CA GLY A 118 18.20 -3.41 12.53
C GLY A 118 18.21 -4.54 11.49
N ASN A 119 17.85 -4.29 10.22
CA ASN A 119 17.72 -5.35 9.20
C ASN A 119 19.03 -6.13 8.94
N LYS A 120 20.21 -5.49 9.11
CA LYS A 120 21.57 -6.10 8.93
C LYS A 120 21.83 -6.72 7.56
N LEU A 121 20.94 -6.56 6.58
CA LEU A 121 21.16 -7.06 5.23
C LEU A 121 22.17 -6.19 4.47
N THR A 122 22.92 -6.80 3.57
CA THR A 122 23.88 -6.12 2.68
C THR A 122 23.64 -6.58 1.24
N PRO A 123 23.15 -5.70 0.35
CA PRO A 123 22.71 -4.32 0.59
C PRO A 123 21.52 -4.21 1.55
N SER A 124 21.39 -3.06 2.23
CA SER A 124 20.29 -2.81 3.14
C SER A 124 18.93 -2.89 2.42
N ALA A 125 17.93 -3.49 3.09
CA ALA A 125 16.57 -3.53 2.61
C ALA A 125 15.84 -2.18 2.68
N ASN A 126 16.33 -1.23 3.49
CA ASN A 126 15.74 0.11 3.58
C ASN A 126 15.66 0.76 2.20
N THR A 127 14.48 1.26 1.86
CA THR A 127 14.19 1.75 0.51
C THR A 127 13.56 3.13 0.57
N ASN A 128 13.93 3.98 -0.37
CA ASN A 128 13.30 5.28 -0.58
C ASN A 128 12.67 5.31 -1.96
N GLU A 129 11.43 5.79 -2.06
CA GLU A 129 10.71 5.97 -3.31
C GLU A 129 10.17 7.40 -3.43
N LEU A 130 10.23 7.94 -4.65
CA LEU A 130 9.41 9.07 -5.07
C LEU A 130 8.19 8.52 -5.82
N TYR A 131 7.05 9.13 -5.64
CA TYR A 131 5.85 8.70 -6.36
C TYR A 131 5.00 9.87 -6.84
N GLY A 132 4.21 9.59 -7.86
CA GLY A 132 3.15 10.44 -8.35
C GLY A 132 1.90 9.61 -8.66
N ALA A 133 0.74 10.14 -8.32
CA ALA A 133 -0.54 9.50 -8.63
C ALA A 133 -1.53 10.49 -9.25
N VAL A 134 -2.41 9.95 -10.07
CA VAL A 134 -3.52 10.65 -10.70
C VAL A 134 -4.79 9.87 -10.44
N THR A 135 -5.84 10.56 -9.97
CA THR A 135 -7.15 9.97 -9.71
C THR A 135 -8.22 10.68 -10.54
N MET A 136 -9.02 9.90 -11.26
CA MET A 136 -10.16 10.39 -12.04
C MET A 136 -11.37 9.47 -11.82
N GLY A 137 -12.41 9.99 -11.17
CA GLY A 137 -13.56 9.19 -10.76
C GLY A 137 -13.14 8.02 -9.89
N PRO A 138 -13.50 6.77 -10.21
CA PRO A 138 -13.11 5.60 -9.43
C PRO A 138 -11.67 5.12 -9.69
N LEU A 139 -10.99 5.65 -10.72
CA LEU A 139 -9.70 5.15 -11.20
C LEU A 139 -8.54 5.92 -10.58
N THR A 140 -7.51 5.22 -10.13
CA THR A 140 -6.24 5.78 -9.69
C THR A 140 -5.10 5.07 -10.42
N ALA A 141 -4.16 5.85 -10.97
CA ALA A 141 -2.88 5.37 -11.47
C ALA A 141 -1.77 5.98 -10.62
N LYS A 142 -0.90 5.15 -10.05
CA LYS A 142 0.27 5.59 -9.27
C LYS A 142 1.54 5.00 -9.85
N TYR A 143 2.56 5.83 -9.98
CA TYR A 143 3.90 5.43 -10.37
C TYR A 143 4.88 5.74 -9.26
N SER A 144 5.66 4.74 -8.86
CA SER A 144 6.70 4.85 -7.84
C SER A 144 8.05 4.47 -8.42
N GLN A 145 9.10 5.18 -8.00
CA GLN A 145 10.47 4.90 -8.41
C GLN A 145 11.42 4.94 -7.23
N SER A 146 12.24 3.88 -7.06
CA SER A 146 13.25 3.84 -6.03
C SER A 146 14.41 4.81 -6.34
N THR A 147 14.83 5.59 -5.33
CA THR A 147 15.95 6.52 -5.43
C THR A 147 17.30 5.90 -5.04
N GLY A 148 17.26 4.71 -4.45
CA GLY A 148 18.37 3.84 -4.08
C GLY A 148 18.09 2.39 -4.49
N ASN A 149 18.82 1.45 -3.90
CA ASN A 149 18.52 0.03 -4.07
C ASN A 149 17.12 -0.30 -3.55
N LEU A 150 16.39 -1.12 -4.28
CA LEU A 150 15.05 -1.58 -3.91
C LEU A 150 15.16 -2.83 -3.02
N PHE A 151 14.70 -2.77 -1.77
CA PHE A 151 14.55 -3.90 -0.84
C PHE A 151 15.75 -4.85 -0.76
N GLY A 152 16.98 -4.29 -0.81
CA GLY A 152 18.20 -5.08 -0.72
C GLY A 152 18.69 -5.70 -2.04
N PHE A 153 17.99 -5.53 -3.16
CA PHE A 153 18.51 -5.93 -4.46
C PHE A 153 19.67 -5.04 -4.88
N ALA A 154 20.84 -5.63 -5.10
CA ALA A 154 22.04 -4.89 -5.49
C ALA A 154 21.83 -4.22 -6.88
N ASN A 155 22.39 -3.01 -7.04
CA ASN A 155 22.36 -2.26 -8.30
C ASN A 155 20.95 -2.00 -8.86
N SER A 156 19.94 -1.94 -8.01
CA SER A 156 18.53 -1.83 -8.40
C SER A 156 17.95 -0.42 -8.30
N LYS A 157 18.80 0.60 -8.14
CA LYS A 157 18.36 2.01 -8.17
C LYS A 157 17.55 2.32 -9.42
N GLY A 158 16.44 3.02 -9.24
CA GLY A 158 15.53 3.37 -10.33
C GLY A 158 14.57 2.22 -10.71
N SER A 159 14.44 1.19 -9.88
CA SER A 159 13.35 0.22 -9.95
C SER A 159 12.00 0.93 -9.83
N THR A 160 10.97 0.40 -10.50
CA THR A 160 9.69 1.10 -10.63
C THR A 160 8.52 0.20 -10.30
N TYR A 161 7.44 0.82 -9.83
CA TYR A 161 6.16 0.16 -9.67
C TYR A 161 5.05 1.03 -10.25
N LEU A 162 4.28 0.46 -11.18
CA LEU A 162 3.06 1.03 -11.69
C LEU A 162 1.87 0.34 -11.03
N ASP A 163 0.97 1.11 -10.45
CA ASP A 163 -0.24 0.67 -9.76
C ASP A 163 -1.46 1.24 -10.49
N LEU A 164 -2.39 0.38 -10.83
CA LEU A 164 -3.69 0.74 -11.39
C LEU A 164 -4.77 0.16 -10.48
N THR A 165 -5.54 1.02 -9.85
CA THR A 165 -6.63 0.61 -8.95
C THR A 165 -7.92 1.32 -9.36
N ALA A 166 -9.04 0.60 -9.27
CA ALA A 166 -10.36 1.21 -9.32
C ALA A 166 -11.09 0.92 -8.01
N THR A 167 -11.91 1.87 -7.52
CA THR A 167 -12.72 1.68 -6.32
C THR A 167 -14.18 2.00 -6.64
N PHE A 168 -15.05 1.02 -6.49
CA PHE A 168 -16.49 1.14 -6.74
C PHE A 168 -17.24 1.03 -5.43
N ASP A 169 -18.09 2.02 -5.15
CA ASP A 169 -19.10 1.94 -4.09
C ASP A 169 -20.27 1.10 -4.60
N LEU A 170 -20.54 -0.02 -3.93
CA LEU A 170 -21.65 -0.92 -4.24
C LEU A 170 -22.90 -0.61 -3.42
N GLY A 171 -22.85 0.42 -2.57
CA GLY A 171 -23.90 0.75 -1.63
C GLY A 171 -23.91 -0.13 -0.38
N GLY A 172 -24.70 0.29 0.62
CA GLY A 172 -24.79 -0.43 1.90
C GLY A 172 -23.48 -0.58 2.67
N GLY A 173 -22.48 0.28 2.40
CA GLY A 173 -21.15 0.20 3.00
C GLY A 173 -20.23 -0.86 2.39
N TYR A 174 -20.59 -1.44 1.23
CA TYR A 174 -19.73 -2.34 0.47
C TYR A 174 -18.92 -1.59 -0.58
N THR A 175 -17.66 -1.96 -0.75
CA THR A 175 -16.79 -1.47 -1.81
C THR A 175 -16.15 -2.64 -2.55
N LEU A 176 -15.90 -2.46 -3.85
CA LEU A 176 -15.14 -3.40 -4.67
C LEU A 176 -13.94 -2.69 -5.29
N ALA A 177 -12.75 -3.23 -5.08
CA ALA A 177 -11.51 -2.64 -5.59
C ALA A 177 -10.67 -3.66 -6.37
N PRO A 178 -10.80 -3.73 -7.70
CA PRO A 178 -9.82 -4.39 -8.56
C PRO A 178 -8.53 -3.59 -8.62
N HIS A 179 -7.40 -4.31 -8.64
CA HIS A 179 -6.05 -3.79 -8.71
C HIS A 179 -5.20 -4.59 -9.69
N LEU A 180 -4.31 -3.90 -10.40
CA LEU A 180 -3.26 -4.46 -11.23
C LEU A 180 -1.99 -3.64 -11.04
N GLY A 181 -0.88 -4.32 -10.73
CA GLY A 181 0.42 -3.70 -10.50
C GLY A 181 1.53 -4.30 -11.34
N ARG A 182 2.55 -3.51 -11.67
CA ARG A 182 3.76 -4.00 -12.33
C ARG A 182 5.00 -3.54 -11.60
N GLN A 183 5.70 -4.47 -10.96
CA GLN A 183 7.02 -4.26 -10.37
C GLN A 183 8.09 -4.52 -11.41
N THR A 184 9.00 -3.56 -11.62
CA THR A 184 10.21 -3.74 -12.41
C THR A 184 11.42 -3.55 -11.51
N VAL A 185 12.23 -4.59 -11.35
CA VAL A 185 13.47 -4.53 -10.56
C VAL A 185 14.63 -4.36 -11.50
N LYS A 186 15.34 -3.23 -11.42
CA LYS A 186 16.51 -2.93 -12.24
C LYS A 186 17.76 -3.67 -11.74
N GLY A 187 18.78 -3.70 -12.57
CA GLY A 187 20.09 -4.30 -12.31
C GLY A 187 20.29 -5.61 -13.04
N THR A 188 21.56 -5.93 -13.30
CA THR A 188 21.96 -7.20 -13.92
C THR A 188 21.47 -8.34 -13.02
N ASP A 189 20.88 -9.37 -13.59
CA ASP A 189 20.33 -10.56 -12.92
C ASP A 189 19.09 -10.34 -12.04
N ASN A 190 18.61 -9.10 -11.91
CA ASN A 190 17.41 -8.79 -11.11
C ASN A 190 16.09 -8.96 -11.89
N GLY A 191 16.13 -9.16 -13.19
CA GLY A 191 14.93 -9.27 -14.04
C GLY A 191 13.92 -10.31 -13.56
N LYS A 192 14.40 -11.43 -13.00
CA LYS A 192 13.58 -12.51 -12.43
C LYS A 192 12.74 -12.10 -11.22
N TYR A 193 13.06 -10.97 -10.59
CA TYR A 193 12.30 -10.38 -9.48
C TYR A 193 11.26 -9.35 -9.95
N SER A 194 11.15 -9.14 -11.28
CA SER A 194 10.10 -8.30 -11.86
C SER A 194 8.86 -9.13 -12.11
N TYR A 195 7.69 -8.59 -11.77
CA TYR A 195 6.43 -9.32 -11.87
C TYR A 195 5.24 -8.37 -11.97
N THR A 196 4.11 -8.93 -12.36
CA THR A 196 2.79 -8.30 -12.28
C THR A 196 2.04 -8.88 -11.10
N ASP A 197 1.40 -8.04 -10.32
CA ASP A 197 0.49 -8.46 -9.26
C ASP A 197 -0.95 -8.02 -9.58
N TYR A 198 -1.89 -8.71 -8.98
CA TYR A 198 -3.30 -8.43 -9.13
C TYR A 198 -4.04 -8.70 -7.83
N ALA A 199 -5.11 -7.95 -7.60
CA ALA A 199 -6.02 -8.18 -6.50
C ALA A 199 -7.45 -7.83 -6.88
N LEU A 200 -8.39 -8.49 -6.19
CA LEU A 200 -9.79 -8.08 -6.14
C LEU A 200 -10.19 -8.07 -4.67
N THR A 201 -10.46 -6.87 -4.15
CA THR A 201 -10.80 -6.66 -2.74
C THR A 201 -12.26 -6.28 -2.60
N LEU A 202 -12.98 -6.99 -1.74
CA LEU A 202 -14.29 -6.62 -1.24
C LEU A 202 -14.11 -6.04 0.17
N GLY A 203 -14.58 -4.81 0.36
CA GLY A 203 -14.61 -4.13 1.64
C GLY A 203 -16.02 -4.03 2.21
N LYS A 204 -16.12 -3.94 3.53
CA LYS A 204 -17.37 -3.68 4.25
C LYS A 204 -17.11 -2.71 5.39
N ASP A 205 -17.74 -1.54 5.31
CA ASP A 205 -17.84 -0.63 6.45
C ASP A 205 -18.84 -1.21 7.46
N LEU A 206 -18.36 -1.46 8.68
CA LEU A 206 -19.16 -1.97 9.80
C LEU A 206 -19.64 -0.83 10.72
N GLY A 207 -19.30 0.41 10.37
CA GLY A 207 -19.64 1.60 11.17
C GLY A 207 -18.60 1.89 12.27
N ASN A 208 -18.68 3.12 12.81
CA ASN A 208 -17.83 3.59 13.93
C ASN A 208 -16.33 3.42 13.68
N GLY A 209 -15.86 3.58 12.44
CA GLY A 209 -14.46 3.44 12.05
C GLY A 209 -13.99 2.01 11.84
N LEU A 210 -14.84 1.00 12.05
CA LEU A 210 -14.49 -0.41 11.85
C LEU A 210 -14.79 -0.85 10.44
N THR A 211 -13.82 -1.50 9.80
CA THR A 211 -13.92 -2.00 8.43
C THR A 211 -13.39 -3.43 8.34
N ALA A 212 -14.12 -4.31 7.66
CA ALA A 212 -13.67 -5.64 7.30
C ALA A 212 -13.35 -5.72 5.80
N SER A 213 -12.44 -6.61 5.42
CA SER A 213 -12.12 -6.86 4.01
C SER A 213 -11.84 -8.33 3.73
N ALA A 214 -12.05 -8.72 2.47
CA ALA A 214 -11.60 -9.99 1.92
C ALA A 214 -11.06 -9.72 0.51
N ALA A 215 -9.87 -10.24 0.20
CA ALA A 215 -9.21 -10.04 -1.08
C ALA A 215 -8.68 -11.36 -1.64
N VAL A 216 -8.80 -11.53 -2.95
CA VAL A 216 -7.99 -12.50 -3.69
C VAL A 216 -6.81 -11.74 -4.25
N ILE A 217 -5.60 -12.17 -3.90
CA ILE A 217 -4.34 -11.47 -4.28
C ILE A 217 -3.36 -12.50 -4.83
N GLY A 218 -2.66 -12.18 -5.90
CA GLY A 218 -1.63 -13.04 -6.47
C GLY A 218 -0.67 -12.29 -7.39
N THR A 219 0.33 -13.03 -7.89
CA THR A 219 1.35 -12.51 -8.81
C THR A 219 1.69 -13.52 -9.90
N ASP A 220 2.30 -13.02 -10.98
CA ASP A 220 2.98 -13.83 -12.00
C ASP A 220 4.49 -13.99 -11.72
N ALA A 221 4.95 -13.68 -10.50
CA ALA A 221 6.35 -13.76 -10.12
C ALA A 221 6.95 -15.13 -10.45
N GLU A 222 8.17 -15.13 -10.99
CA GLU A 222 8.88 -16.35 -11.39
C GLU A 222 8.97 -17.34 -10.23
N LYS A 223 8.68 -18.60 -10.50
CA LYS A 223 8.79 -19.67 -9.49
C LYS A 223 10.21 -19.74 -8.94
N GLY A 224 10.36 -19.61 -7.62
CA GLY A 224 11.66 -19.62 -6.95
C GLY A 224 12.21 -18.23 -6.63
N SER A 225 11.65 -17.13 -7.16
CA SER A 225 12.14 -15.78 -6.89
C SER A 225 11.72 -15.23 -5.52
N TYR A 226 10.53 -15.60 -5.03
CA TYR A 226 9.98 -15.15 -3.75
C TYR A 226 9.52 -16.37 -2.95
N VAL A 227 10.50 -17.08 -2.37
CA VAL A 227 10.25 -18.37 -1.70
C VAL A 227 10.86 -18.37 -0.30
N PHE A 228 10.16 -18.96 0.66
CA PHE A 228 10.70 -19.33 1.96
C PHE A 228 10.39 -20.81 2.25
N GLY A 229 11.42 -21.66 2.31
CA GLY A 229 11.27 -23.10 2.37
C GLY A 229 10.48 -23.60 1.15
N THR A 230 9.32 -24.17 1.37
CA THR A 230 8.39 -24.61 0.30
C THR A 230 7.29 -23.61 -0.02
N LYS A 231 7.22 -22.49 0.73
CA LYS A 231 6.17 -21.47 0.58
C LYS A 231 6.50 -20.52 -0.56
N GLN A 232 5.64 -20.44 -1.58
CA GLN A 232 5.68 -19.44 -2.64
C GLN A 232 4.95 -18.19 -2.17
N LEU A 233 5.68 -17.12 -1.87
CA LEU A 233 5.15 -15.90 -1.22
C LEU A 233 4.30 -15.03 -2.15
N GLY A 234 4.49 -15.17 -3.47
CA GLY A 234 3.68 -14.50 -4.50
C GLY A 234 2.49 -15.31 -5.03
N LYS A 235 2.28 -16.55 -4.53
CA LYS A 235 1.17 -17.39 -4.96
C LYS A 235 -0.17 -16.75 -4.63
N ALA A 236 -1.14 -16.89 -5.53
CA ALA A 236 -2.50 -16.43 -5.30
C ALA A 236 -3.10 -17.04 -4.01
N GLY A 237 -3.79 -16.23 -3.26
CA GLY A 237 -4.43 -16.62 -2.00
C GLY A 237 -5.52 -15.63 -1.59
N VAL A 238 -6.27 -16.03 -0.57
CA VAL A 238 -7.28 -15.17 0.06
C VAL A 238 -6.68 -14.52 1.30
N VAL A 239 -6.84 -13.21 1.40
CA VAL A 239 -6.45 -12.43 2.57
C VAL A 239 -7.71 -11.80 3.17
N VAL A 240 -7.89 -11.96 4.46
CA VAL A 240 -8.95 -11.27 5.21
C VAL A 240 -8.32 -10.29 6.19
N GLY A 241 -9.02 -9.19 6.45
CA GLY A 241 -8.52 -8.15 7.33
C GLY A 241 -9.62 -7.44 8.09
N LEU A 242 -9.22 -6.86 9.21
CA LEU A 242 -10.04 -5.98 10.03
C LEU A 242 -9.20 -4.74 10.36
N LYS A 243 -9.79 -3.54 10.19
CA LYS A 243 -9.15 -2.26 10.46
C LYS A 243 -10.09 -1.38 11.28
N TYR A 244 -9.56 -0.71 12.28
CA TYR A 244 -10.23 0.33 13.05
C TYR A 244 -9.50 1.66 12.86
N ALA A 245 -10.23 2.71 12.48
CA ALA A 245 -9.73 4.07 12.31
C ALA A 245 -10.42 5.02 13.30
N PHE A 246 -9.68 5.96 13.92
CA PHE A 246 -10.18 6.86 14.96
C PHE A 246 -9.40 8.17 14.99
#